data_bfcdb146160d1e6aae62d578a12990bb
#
_entry.id   bfcdb146160d1e6aae62d578a12990bb
#
_cell.length_a   1.000
_cell.length_b   1.000
_cell.length_c   1.000
_cell.angle_alpha   90.00
_cell.angle_beta   90.00
_cell.angle_gamma   90.00
#
_symmetry.space_group_name_H-M   'P 1'
#
loop_
_entity.id
_entity.type
_entity.pdbx_description
1 polymer ?
#
loop_
_entity_poly.entity_id
_entity_poly.type
_entity_poly.pdbx_seq_one_letter_code
_entity_poly.pdbx_strand_id
1 'polypeptide(L)'
;IMIYDAHCHLDLMDNMLEFINEIQNSDMNLFAVGTTPKAYSREIQFCKNARNIHVGLGMHPQLVSSGYDDMQLFKSLIEKSHYIGEVGLDFSKGYIQTKELQINIFSEIVKLCEQYSEKVISIHSLKSTSTVIEILRTYKRQKSNKYIFHWFTGSMPQLEKAIELGCYFSINPGMLKTKSGMEVIKAIPIDHVLLETDAPFA
;
A
#
# COMPACT_ATOMS: atom_id res chain seq x y z
N ILE A 1 11.64 -10.30 19.78
CA ILE A 1 11.94 -9.77 18.41
C ILE A 1 10.62 -9.23 17.88
N MET A 2 10.56 -7.94 17.62
CA MET A 2 9.37 -7.30 17.03
C MET A 2 9.33 -7.62 15.54
N ILE A 3 8.20 -8.14 15.05
CA ILE A 3 7.98 -8.48 13.65
C ILE A 3 7.01 -7.47 13.05
N TYR A 4 7.23 -7.08 11.81
CA TYR A 4 6.36 -6.16 11.07
C TYR A 4 5.83 -6.83 9.82
N ASP A 5 4.51 -6.79 9.65
CA ASP A 5 3.82 -7.09 8.39
C ASP A 5 3.42 -5.75 7.75
N ALA A 6 4.06 -5.42 6.64
CA ALA A 6 3.90 -4.12 5.99
C ALA A 6 2.70 -4.04 5.03
N HIS A 7 1.96 -5.14 4.83
CA HIS A 7 0.78 -5.15 3.96
C HIS A 7 -0.09 -6.39 4.21
N CYS A 8 -1.27 -6.17 4.77
CA CYS A 8 -2.26 -7.21 5.04
C CYS A 8 -3.68 -6.63 4.91
N HIS A 9 -4.57 -7.33 4.22
CA HIS A 9 -5.98 -6.93 4.05
C HIS A 9 -6.86 -7.47 5.17
N LEU A 10 -6.85 -6.80 6.30
CA LEU A 10 -7.64 -7.18 7.46
C LEU A 10 -9.16 -7.14 7.18
N ASP A 11 -9.60 -6.17 6.39
CA ASP A 11 -10.98 -5.96 5.97
C ASP A 11 -11.55 -7.07 5.07
N LEU A 12 -10.69 -7.92 4.50
CA LEU A 12 -11.06 -9.03 3.63
C LEU A 12 -10.96 -10.41 4.31
N MET A 13 -10.62 -10.45 5.60
CA MET A 13 -10.54 -11.70 6.35
C MET A 13 -11.90 -12.10 6.92
N ASP A 14 -12.30 -13.36 6.72
CA ASP A 14 -13.54 -13.92 7.28
C ASP A 14 -13.56 -13.89 8.81
N ASN A 15 -12.40 -14.10 9.45
CA ASN A 15 -12.22 -14.13 10.90
C ASN A 15 -11.56 -12.86 11.46
N MET A 16 -11.82 -11.69 10.87
CA MET A 16 -11.15 -10.42 11.18
C MET A 16 -11.05 -10.12 12.69
N LEU A 17 -12.13 -10.30 13.46
CA LEU A 17 -12.12 -9.97 14.89
C LEU A 17 -11.24 -10.91 15.72
N GLU A 18 -11.19 -12.18 15.36
CA GLU A 18 -10.31 -13.17 15.98
C GLU A 18 -8.85 -12.82 15.68
N PHE A 19 -8.54 -12.52 14.42
CA PHE A 19 -7.21 -12.12 13.98
C PHE A 19 -6.74 -10.82 14.67
N ILE A 20 -7.61 -9.80 14.81
CA ILE A 20 -7.30 -8.59 15.59
C ILE A 20 -6.90 -8.95 17.02
N ASN A 21 -7.66 -9.86 17.67
CA ASN A 21 -7.36 -10.29 19.04
C ASN A 21 -6.04 -11.04 19.15
N GLU A 22 -5.69 -11.86 18.17
CA GLU A 22 -4.41 -12.55 18.11
C GLU A 22 -3.25 -11.55 17.97
N ILE A 23 -3.34 -10.63 16.99
CA ILE A 23 -2.29 -9.63 16.73
C ILE A 23 -2.11 -8.71 17.93
N GLN A 24 -3.18 -8.18 18.54
CA GLN A 24 -3.06 -7.26 19.69
C GLN A 24 -2.35 -7.87 20.88
N ASN A 25 -2.34 -9.22 21.02
CA ASN A 25 -1.70 -9.96 22.09
C ASN A 25 -0.34 -10.55 21.68
N SER A 26 0.21 -10.16 20.53
CA SER A 26 1.48 -10.64 19.98
C SER A 26 2.54 -9.53 19.92
N ASP A 27 3.79 -9.92 19.59
CA ASP A 27 4.89 -9.00 19.28
C ASP A 27 4.90 -8.55 17.80
N MET A 28 3.83 -8.81 17.05
CA MET A 28 3.69 -8.44 15.66
C MET A 28 3.10 -7.02 15.52
N ASN A 29 3.64 -6.23 14.63
CA ASN A 29 3.03 -4.99 14.16
C ASN A 29 2.49 -5.19 12.75
N LEU A 30 1.31 -4.67 12.48
CA LEU A 30 0.59 -4.87 11.25
C LEU A 30 0.22 -3.54 10.59
N PHE A 31 0.58 -3.36 9.32
CA PHE A 31 -0.05 -2.36 8.48
C PHE A 31 -1.28 -3.00 7.80
N ALA A 32 -2.45 -2.76 8.37
CA ALA A 32 -3.74 -3.19 7.82
C ALA A 32 -4.16 -2.22 6.72
N VAL A 33 -3.92 -2.57 5.47
CA VAL A 33 -4.28 -1.75 4.32
C VAL A 33 -5.78 -1.85 4.06
N GLY A 34 -6.45 -0.69 3.92
CA GLY A 34 -7.87 -0.63 3.58
C GLY A 34 -8.09 -0.62 2.06
N THR A 35 -9.26 -1.05 1.63
CA THR A 35 -9.63 -1.10 0.20
C THR A 35 -10.45 0.10 -0.24
N THR A 36 -11.21 0.72 0.67
CA THR A 36 -12.07 1.87 0.36
C THR A 36 -12.07 2.91 1.49
N PRO A 37 -12.27 4.22 1.19
CA PRO A 37 -12.39 5.23 2.24
C PRO A 37 -13.56 4.99 3.20
N LYS A 38 -14.64 4.36 2.73
CA LYS A 38 -15.82 4.04 3.55
C LYS A 38 -15.53 3.02 4.65
N ALA A 39 -14.63 2.07 4.40
CA ALA A 39 -14.26 1.04 5.37
C ALA A 39 -13.41 1.61 6.53
N TYR A 40 -12.60 2.63 6.28
CA TYR A 40 -11.58 3.15 7.18
C TYR A 40 -12.06 3.42 8.61
N SER A 41 -13.14 4.19 8.78
CA SER A 41 -13.62 4.54 10.13
C SER A 41 -14.11 3.33 10.93
N ARG A 42 -14.68 2.34 10.25
CA ARG A 42 -15.13 1.08 10.86
C ARG A 42 -13.93 0.23 11.28
N GLU A 43 -12.91 0.13 10.45
CA GLU A 43 -11.68 -0.61 10.77
C GLU A 43 -10.93 0.02 11.95
N ILE A 44 -10.79 1.36 11.98
CA ILE A 44 -10.25 2.09 13.14
C ILE A 44 -11.02 1.73 14.41
N GLN A 45 -12.36 1.63 14.35
CA GLN A 45 -13.17 1.28 15.52
C GLN A 45 -12.92 -0.15 15.99
N PHE A 46 -12.75 -1.10 15.08
CA PHE A 46 -12.42 -2.48 15.44
C PHE A 46 -11.03 -2.60 16.04
N CYS A 47 -10.06 -1.86 15.51
CA CYS A 47 -8.67 -1.92 15.94
C CYS A 47 -8.33 -0.95 17.11
N LYS A 48 -9.30 -0.23 17.67
CA LYS A 48 -9.07 0.84 18.67
C LYS A 48 -8.25 0.43 19.90
N ASN A 49 -8.27 -0.85 20.27
CA ASN A 49 -7.53 -1.39 21.41
C ASN A 49 -6.20 -2.06 20.99
N ALA A 50 -5.99 -2.30 19.70
CA ALA A 50 -4.80 -2.96 19.16
C ALA A 50 -3.77 -1.91 18.72
N ARG A 51 -2.88 -1.51 19.64
CA ARG A 51 -1.86 -0.46 19.39
C ARG A 51 -0.83 -0.83 18.33
N ASN A 52 -0.70 -2.09 18.04
CA ASN A 52 0.21 -2.69 17.06
C ASN A 52 -0.46 -2.97 15.70
N ILE A 53 -1.71 -2.56 15.51
CA ILE A 53 -2.40 -2.57 14.21
C ILE A 53 -2.56 -1.14 13.72
N HIS A 54 -1.98 -0.84 12.57
CA HIS A 54 -1.99 0.46 11.92
C HIS A 54 -2.91 0.42 10.72
N VAL A 55 -4.11 0.98 10.86
CA VAL A 55 -5.12 0.96 9.80
C VAL A 55 -4.80 2.00 8.73
N GLY A 56 -4.81 1.59 7.47
CA GLY A 56 -4.57 2.40 6.30
C GLY A 56 -5.84 2.96 5.67
N LEU A 57 -5.79 4.24 5.32
CA LEU A 57 -6.83 4.87 4.49
C LEU A 57 -6.60 4.46 3.03
N GLY A 58 -7.40 3.53 2.53
CA GLY A 58 -7.27 2.95 1.19
C GLY A 58 -8.21 3.54 0.16
N MET A 59 -7.80 3.39 -1.09
CA MET A 59 -8.62 3.53 -2.30
C MET A 59 -7.99 2.63 -3.37
N HIS A 60 -8.40 1.37 -3.37
CA HIS A 60 -7.79 0.33 -4.19
C HIS A 60 -8.10 0.56 -5.69
N PRO A 61 -7.10 0.49 -6.60
CA PRO A 61 -7.29 0.81 -8.02
C PRO A 61 -8.30 -0.09 -8.73
N GLN A 62 -8.49 -1.32 -8.30
CA GLN A 62 -9.47 -2.24 -8.87
C GLN A 62 -10.92 -1.85 -8.55
N LEU A 63 -11.16 -1.02 -7.54
CA LEU A 63 -12.49 -0.58 -7.12
C LEU A 63 -12.86 0.80 -7.67
N VAL A 64 -11.97 1.44 -8.42
CA VAL A 64 -12.23 2.69 -9.12
C VAL A 64 -13.34 2.50 -10.14
N SER A 65 -14.26 3.47 -10.23
CA SER A 65 -15.50 3.43 -11.05
C SER A 65 -16.62 2.50 -10.57
N SER A 66 -16.45 1.77 -9.48
CA SER A 66 -17.50 0.94 -8.89
C SER A 66 -18.29 1.62 -7.77
N GLY A 67 -18.13 2.97 -7.63
CA GLY A 67 -18.79 3.77 -6.59
C GLY A 67 -18.08 3.74 -5.22
N TYR A 68 -16.87 3.21 -5.17
CA TYR A 68 -16.01 3.19 -3.97
C TYR A 68 -14.86 4.21 -4.02
N ASP A 69 -14.75 4.97 -5.11
CA ASP A 69 -13.75 6.01 -5.38
C ASP A 69 -14.14 7.38 -4.80
N ASP A 70 -14.59 7.38 -3.54
CA ASP A 70 -15.04 8.59 -2.84
C ASP A 70 -13.87 9.49 -2.42
N MET A 71 -13.40 10.32 -3.36
CA MET A 71 -12.31 11.27 -3.13
C MET A 71 -12.67 12.38 -2.13
N GLN A 72 -13.93 12.75 -1.98
CA GLN A 72 -14.33 13.75 -0.98
C GLN A 72 -14.15 13.19 0.43
N LEU A 73 -14.61 11.96 0.65
CA LEU A 73 -14.40 11.27 1.92
C LEU A 73 -12.91 11.04 2.18
N PHE A 74 -12.15 10.58 1.18
CA PHE A 74 -10.70 10.40 1.30
C PHE A 74 -10.01 11.71 1.76
N LYS A 75 -10.31 12.83 1.12
CA LYS A 75 -9.78 14.16 1.49
C LYS A 75 -10.12 14.57 2.93
N SER A 76 -11.30 14.23 3.41
CA SER A 76 -11.73 14.55 4.78
C SER A 76 -11.01 13.73 5.85
N LEU A 77 -10.47 12.56 5.48
CA LEU A 77 -9.83 11.61 6.39
C LEU A 77 -8.31 11.67 6.38
N ILE A 78 -7.69 12.12 5.28
CA ILE A 78 -6.23 12.02 5.07
C ILE A 78 -5.40 12.75 6.12
N GLU A 79 -5.84 13.88 6.61
CA GLU A 79 -5.11 14.65 7.63
C GLU A 79 -4.83 13.79 8.88
N LYS A 80 -5.84 13.05 9.33
CA LYS A 80 -5.80 12.20 10.53
C LYS A 80 -5.20 10.81 10.28
N SER A 81 -5.00 10.45 9.01
CA SER A 81 -4.51 9.13 8.62
C SER A 81 -3.01 9.15 8.42
N HIS A 82 -2.25 8.55 9.32
CA HIS A 82 -0.79 8.41 9.16
C HIS A 82 -0.46 7.38 8.08
N TYR A 83 -1.19 6.27 8.03
CA TYR A 83 -1.04 5.17 7.08
C TYR A 83 -2.04 5.31 5.93
N ILE A 84 -1.55 5.21 4.69
CA ILE A 84 -2.31 5.34 3.45
C ILE A 84 -2.10 4.07 2.63
N GLY A 85 -3.14 3.41 2.27
CA GLY A 85 -3.08 2.18 1.48
C GLY A 85 -4.25 1.24 1.75
N GLU A 86 -4.55 0.40 0.79
CA GLU A 86 -3.83 0.26 -0.46
C GLU A 86 -4.32 1.29 -1.48
N VAL A 87 -3.37 1.92 -2.17
CA VAL A 87 -3.62 2.88 -3.25
C VAL A 87 -2.71 2.56 -4.44
N GLY A 88 -2.95 3.09 -5.61
CA GLY A 88 -2.04 2.87 -6.73
C GLY A 88 -2.73 2.65 -8.06
N LEU A 89 -2.13 1.79 -8.91
CA LEU A 89 -2.56 1.54 -10.29
C LEU A 89 -2.55 0.04 -10.61
N ASP A 90 -3.60 -0.43 -11.29
CA ASP A 90 -3.70 -1.77 -11.85
C ASP A 90 -4.04 -1.70 -13.35
N PHE A 91 -3.07 -2.06 -14.21
CA PHE A 91 -3.28 -2.09 -15.66
C PHE A 91 -3.41 -3.53 -16.18
N SER A 92 -3.79 -4.46 -15.33
CA SER A 92 -4.16 -5.82 -15.76
C SER A 92 -5.42 -5.80 -16.63
N LYS A 93 -5.66 -6.89 -17.36
CA LYS A 93 -6.74 -6.99 -18.37
C LYS A 93 -8.12 -6.64 -17.81
N GLY A 94 -8.37 -6.94 -16.54
CA GLY A 94 -9.66 -6.67 -15.88
C GLY A 94 -9.91 -5.20 -15.56
N TYR A 95 -8.85 -4.37 -15.47
CA TYR A 95 -8.93 -3.01 -14.92
C TYR A 95 -8.33 -1.93 -15.82
N ILE A 96 -7.70 -2.30 -16.94
CA ILE A 96 -7.05 -1.36 -17.88
C ILE A 96 -8.02 -0.32 -18.47
N GLN A 97 -9.30 -0.62 -18.59
CA GLN A 97 -10.31 0.29 -19.11
C GLN A 97 -10.54 1.52 -18.21
N THR A 98 -10.17 1.45 -16.92
CA THR A 98 -10.23 2.58 -15.99
C THR A 98 -8.89 3.29 -15.80
N LYS A 99 -7.90 3.00 -16.65
CA LYS A 99 -6.52 3.48 -16.53
C LYS A 99 -6.43 4.99 -16.26
N GLU A 100 -7.09 5.81 -17.09
CA GLU A 100 -7.02 7.27 -16.95
C GLU A 100 -7.63 7.76 -15.64
N LEU A 101 -8.73 7.15 -15.21
CA LEU A 101 -9.36 7.46 -13.92
C LEU A 101 -8.45 7.04 -12.76
N GLN A 102 -7.84 5.86 -12.83
CA GLN A 102 -6.86 5.40 -11.82
C GLN A 102 -5.67 6.38 -11.71
N ILE A 103 -5.11 6.82 -12.85
CA ILE A 103 -3.99 7.78 -12.89
C ILE A 103 -4.39 9.11 -12.22
N ASN A 104 -5.57 9.63 -12.54
CA ASN A 104 -6.06 10.87 -11.97
C ASN A 104 -6.24 10.75 -10.45
N ILE A 105 -6.87 9.69 -9.97
CA ILE A 105 -7.09 9.42 -8.55
C ILE A 105 -5.76 9.24 -7.82
N PHE A 106 -4.87 8.39 -8.31
CA PHE A 106 -3.60 8.14 -7.64
C PHE A 106 -2.70 9.39 -7.62
N SER A 107 -2.68 10.16 -8.71
CA SER A 107 -1.96 11.44 -8.76
C SER A 107 -2.49 12.43 -7.72
N GLU A 108 -3.81 12.50 -7.54
CA GLU A 108 -4.43 13.35 -6.52
C GLU A 108 -4.10 12.88 -5.11
N ILE A 109 -4.13 11.56 -4.85
CA ILE A 109 -3.74 10.98 -3.56
C ILE A 109 -2.28 11.32 -3.23
N VAL A 110 -1.35 11.16 -4.17
CA VAL A 110 0.06 11.53 -3.95
C VAL A 110 0.19 13.01 -3.63
N LYS A 111 -0.46 13.90 -4.39
CA LYS A 111 -0.46 15.35 -4.11
C LYS A 111 -0.99 15.68 -2.72
N LEU A 112 -2.05 15.00 -2.28
CA LEU A 112 -2.62 15.17 -0.95
C LEU A 112 -1.65 14.68 0.14
N CYS A 113 -1.04 13.51 -0.04
CA CYS A 113 -0.02 13.01 0.89
C CYS A 113 1.14 13.99 1.06
N GLU A 114 1.56 14.65 -0.03
CA GLU A 114 2.68 15.62 -0.01
C GLU A 114 2.33 16.96 0.65
N GLN A 115 1.07 17.21 0.99
CA GLN A 115 0.66 18.35 1.83
C GLN A 115 0.92 18.10 3.33
N TYR A 116 1.18 16.85 3.70
CA TYR A 116 1.44 16.40 5.07
C TYR A 116 2.80 15.74 5.16
N SER A 117 3.32 15.61 6.39
CA SER A 117 4.57 14.90 6.67
C SER A 117 4.29 13.53 7.30
N GLU A 118 5.29 12.66 7.27
CA GLU A 118 5.32 11.36 7.97
C GLU A 118 4.23 10.37 7.53
N LYS A 119 3.70 10.51 6.31
CA LYS A 119 2.78 9.51 5.75
C LYS A 119 3.54 8.24 5.34
N VAL A 120 2.95 7.08 5.61
CA VAL A 120 3.41 5.77 5.14
C VAL A 120 2.41 5.26 4.11
N ILE A 121 2.87 5.10 2.87
CA ILE A 121 1.99 4.84 1.72
C ILE A 121 2.30 3.47 1.11
N SER A 122 1.36 2.53 1.12
CA SER A 122 1.46 1.23 0.46
C SER A 122 0.82 1.27 -0.93
N ILE A 123 1.60 0.87 -1.96
CA ILE A 123 1.28 1.09 -3.38
C ILE A 123 1.12 -0.23 -4.13
N HIS A 124 -0.05 -0.40 -4.74
CA HIS A 124 -0.33 -1.37 -5.78
C HIS A 124 0.22 -0.91 -7.14
N SER A 125 0.95 -1.76 -7.87
CA SER A 125 1.59 -1.35 -9.13
C SER A 125 1.58 -2.40 -10.23
N LEU A 126 0.55 -3.24 -10.29
CA LEU A 126 0.48 -4.36 -11.26
C LEU A 126 0.40 -3.85 -12.71
N LYS A 127 1.41 -4.21 -13.53
CA LYS A 127 1.57 -3.76 -14.93
C LYS A 127 1.58 -2.22 -15.11
N SER A 128 1.79 -1.47 -14.04
CA SER A 128 1.69 -0.01 -14.01
C SER A 128 2.91 0.68 -13.38
N THR A 129 3.94 -0.08 -13.00
CA THR A 129 5.11 0.39 -12.25
C THR A 129 5.76 1.64 -12.85
N SER A 130 5.93 1.72 -14.19
CA SER A 130 6.48 2.92 -14.84
C SER A 130 5.65 4.15 -14.56
N THR A 131 4.32 4.04 -14.66
CA THR A 131 3.40 5.17 -14.43
C THR A 131 3.42 5.60 -12.96
N VAL A 132 3.46 4.65 -12.02
CA VAL A 132 3.62 4.95 -10.59
C VAL A 132 4.91 5.73 -10.34
N ILE A 133 6.04 5.28 -10.87
CA ILE A 133 7.35 5.96 -10.75
C ILE A 133 7.29 7.39 -11.30
N GLU A 134 6.67 7.61 -12.46
CA GLU A 134 6.54 8.95 -13.05
C GLU A 134 5.68 9.88 -12.18
N ILE A 135 4.59 9.38 -11.60
CA ILE A 135 3.75 10.14 -10.67
C ILE A 135 4.55 10.52 -9.42
N LEU A 136 5.26 9.56 -8.82
CA LEU A 136 6.09 9.83 -7.65
C LEU A 136 7.22 10.83 -7.99
N ARG A 137 7.90 10.67 -9.13
CA ARG A 137 8.94 11.61 -9.59
C ARG A 137 8.38 13.03 -9.75
N THR A 138 7.15 13.14 -10.21
CA THR A 138 6.49 14.43 -10.46
C THR A 138 6.07 15.12 -9.16
N TYR A 139 5.55 14.39 -8.19
CA TYR A 139 4.87 15.00 -7.04
C TYR A 139 5.55 14.79 -5.69
N LYS A 140 6.32 13.70 -5.49
CA LYS A 140 6.99 13.42 -4.22
C LYS A 140 8.00 14.52 -3.89
N ARG A 141 7.86 15.14 -2.72
CA ARG A 141 8.72 16.22 -2.22
C ARG A 141 9.14 16.00 -0.76
N GLN A 142 8.23 15.48 0.06
CA GLN A 142 8.46 15.26 1.49
C GLN A 142 9.38 14.07 1.73
N LYS A 143 10.57 14.31 2.32
CA LYS A 143 11.52 13.22 2.65
C LYS A 143 11.00 12.31 3.77
N SER A 144 10.14 12.83 4.65
CA SER A 144 9.54 12.08 5.74
C SER A 144 8.45 11.10 5.28
N ASN A 145 7.82 11.35 4.13
CA ASN A 145 6.83 10.43 3.56
C ASN A 145 7.52 9.19 2.97
N LYS A 146 7.01 8.00 3.33
CA LYS A 146 7.55 6.71 2.94
C LYS A 146 6.59 6.02 1.97
N TYR A 147 7.08 5.76 0.77
CA TYR A 147 6.34 5.07 -0.28
C TYR A 147 6.84 3.64 -0.38
N ILE A 148 5.95 2.67 -0.24
CA ILE A 148 6.22 1.24 -0.23
C ILE A 148 5.58 0.64 -1.48
N PHE A 149 6.40 0.09 -2.38
CA PHE A 149 5.88 -0.81 -3.40
C PHE A 149 5.62 -2.17 -2.75
N HIS A 150 4.34 -2.50 -2.61
CA HIS A 150 3.99 -3.85 -2.19
C HIS A 150 4.08 -4.79 -3.38
N TRP A 151 4.52 -6.03 -3.13
CA TRP A 151 4.66 -7.08 -4.15
C TRP A 151 5.20 -6.57 -5.49
N PHE A 152 6.39 -5.99 -5.48
CA PHE A 152 6.96 -5.38 -6.67
C PHE A 152 7.14 -6.38 -7.81
N THR A 153 6.51 -6.11 -8.98
CA THR A 153 6.56 -6.95 -10.19
C THR A 153 7.17 -6.22 -11.39
N GLY A 154 7.79 -5.08 -11.17
CA GLY A 154 8.45 -4.29 -12.22
C GLY A 154 9.76 -4.90 -12.71
N SER A 155 10.32 -4.33 -13.79
CA SER A 155 11.64 -4.69 -14.31
C SER A 155 12.78 -4.14 -13.46
N MET A 156 13.99 -4.65 -13.65
CA MET A 156 15.19 -4.16 -12.95
C MET A 156 15.45 -2.65 -13.16
N PRO A 157 15.35 -2.07 -14.37
CA PRO A 157 15.45 -0.62 -14.54
C PRO A 157 14.37 0.18 -13.83
N GLN A 158 13.17 -0.38 -13.63
CA GLN A 158 12.11 0.25 -12.85
C GLN A 158 12.43 0.17 -11.35
N LEU A 159 12.98 -0.94 -10.88
CA LEU A 159 13.44 -1.09 -9.50
C LEU A 159 14.50 -0.03 -9.15
N GLU A 160 15.52 0.12 -9.99
CA GLU A 160 16.58 1.13 -9.82
C GLU A 160 16.00 2.54 -9.67
N LYS A 161 15.08 2.94 -10.56
CA LYS A 161 14.41 4.25 -10.48
C LYS A 161 13.57 4.43 -9.20
N ALA A 162 12.92 3.37 -8.73
CA ALA A 162 12.14 3.43 -7.49
C ALA A 162 13.06 3.53 -6.26
N ILE A 163 14.21 2.85 -6.25
CA ILE A 163 15.25 2.98 -5.23
C ILE A 163 15.82 4.40 -5.22
N GLU A 164 16.14 4.99 -6.37
CA GLU A 164 16.62 6.38 -6.49
C GLU A 164 15.61 7.40 -5.93
N LEU A 165 14.30 7.11 -6.02
CA LEU A 165 13.25 7.92 -5.39
C LEU A 165 13.14 7.70 -3.88
N GLY A 166 13.91 6.79 -3.30
CA GLY A 166 13.88 6.44 -1.87
C GLY A 166 12.63 5.65 -1.48
N CYS A 167 12.11 4.83 -2.39
CA CYS A 167 10.99 3.94 -2.10
C CYS A 167 11.45 2.70 -1.34
N TYR A 168 10.54 2.12 -0.57
CA TYR A 168 10.68 0.85 0.12
C TYR A 168 9.93 -0.24 -0.65
N PHE A 169 10.22 -1.51 -0.32
CA PHE A 169 9.65 -2.67 -1.01
C PHE A 169 9.27 -3.72 0.02
N SER A 170 8.01 -4.11 0.05
CA SER A 170 7.57 -5.22 0.87
C SER A 170 7.56 -6.54 0.09
N ILE A 171 8.13 -7.55 0.71
CA ILE A 171 8.40 -8.86 0.11
C ILE A 171 7.45 -9.88 0.72
N ASN A 172 6.70 -10.58 -0.14
CA ASN A 172 5.82 -11.67 0.27
C ASN A 172 6.35 -13.04 -0.21
N PRO A 173 5.77 -14.15 0.30
CA PRO A 173 6.16 -15.50 -0.10
C PRO A 173 6.01 -15.79 -1.59
N GLY A 174 5.09 -15.11 -2.30
CA GLY A 174 4.90 -15.26 -3.74
C GLY A 174 6.12 -14.84 -4.55
N MET A 175 6.82 -13.77 -4.13
CA MET A 175 8.04 -13.31 -4.79
C MET A 175 9.18 -14.32 -4.68
N LEU A 176 9.26 -15.06 -3.58
CA LEU A 176 10.29 -16.10 -3.36
C LEU A 176 10.11 -17.32 -4.28
N LYS A 177 8.90 -17.54 -4.83
CA LYS A 177 8.58 -18.69 -5.68
C LYS A 177 8.98 -18.48 -7.14
N THR A 178 9.39 -17.28 -7.54
CA THR A 178 9.69 -16.95 -8.94
C THR A 178 11.14 -16.51 -9.11
N LYS A 179 11.76 -16.83 -10.28
CA LYS A 179 13.11 -16.40 -10.58
C LYS A 179 13.22 -14.86 -10.61
N SER A 180 12.27 -14.19 -11.26
CA SER A 180 12.23 -12.72 -11.34
C SER A 180 12.03 -12.06 -9.96
N GLY A 181 11.17 -12.62 -9.12
CA GLY A 181 11.01 -12.14 -7.74
C GLY A 181 12.28 -12.26 -6.92
N MET A 182 12.99 -13.38 -7.03
CA MET A 182 14.29 -13.58 -6.36
C MET A 182 15.38 -12.63 -6.87
N GLU A 183 15.38 -12.30 -8.16
CA GLU A 183 16.31 -11.30 -8.74
C GLU A 183 16.00 -9.90 -8.18
N VAL A 184 14.73 -9.51 -8.13
CA VAL A 184 14.29 -8.25 -7.51
C VAL A 184 14.71 -8.18 -6.04
N ILE A 185 14.39 -9.20 -5.24
CA ILE A 185 14.72 -9.23 -3.80
C ILE A 185 16.23 -9.04 -3.56
N LYS A 186 17.08 -9.71 -4.33
CA LYS A 186 18.54 -9.62 -4.20
C LYS A 186 19.09 -8.23 -4.55
N ALA A 187 18.37 -7.47 -5.35
CA ALA A 187 18.81 -6.14 -5.80
C ALA A 187 18.32 -5.00 -4.90
N ILE A 188 17.32 -5.24 -4.06
CA ILE A 188 16.84 -4.22 -3.11
C ILE A 188 17.86 -4.03 -1.98
N PRO A 189 18.30 -2.78 -1.69
CA PRO A 189 19.11 -2.50 -0.52
C PRO A 189 18.44 -2.94 0.76
N ILE A 190 19.16 -3.54 1.70
CA ILE A 190 18.60 -4.18 2.91
C ILE A 190 17.80 -3.19 3.78
N ASP A 191 18.17 -1.93 3.80
CA ASP A 191 17.52 -0.85 4.52
C ASP A 191 16.23 -0.35 3.85
N HIS A 192 15.93 -0.84 2.63
CA HIS A 192 14.68 -0.59 1.90
C HIS A 192 13.74 -1.81 1.86
N VAL A 193 14.13 -2.92 2.48
CA VAL A 193 13.33 -4.15 2.53
C VAL A 193 12.36 -4.13 3.71
N LEU A 194 11.11 -4.48 3.44
CA LEU A 194 10.07 -4.80 4.42
C LEU A 194 9.55 -6.20 4.13
N LEU A 195 8.87 -6.80 5.09
CA LEU A 195 8.18 -8.09 4.92
C LEU A 195 6.68 -7.85 4.91
N GLU A 196 5.97 -8.67 4.15
CA GLU A 196 4.51 -8.65 4.11
C GLU A 196 3.93 -10.05 3.97
N THR A 197 2.68 -10.22 4.35
CA THR A 197 1.91 -11.42 4.03
C THR A 197 1.05 -11.25 2.80
N ASP A 198 0.54 -10.05 2.54
CA ASP A 198 -0.55 -9.80 1.58
C ASP A 198 -1.75 -10.73 1.84
N ALA A 199 -1.94 -11.12 3.10
CA ALA A 199 -3.05 -12.00 3.46
C ALA A 199 -4.40 -11.28 3.22
N PRO A 200 -5.42 -12.01 2.72
CA PRO A 200 -5.48 -13.46 2.54
C PRO A 200 -4.97 -13.98 1.17
N PHE A 201 -4.25 -13.18 0.36
CA PHE A 201 -3.96 -13.50 -1.05
C PHE A 201 -2.61 -14.20 -1.30
N ALA A 202 -1.62 -14.15 -0.40
CA ALA A 202 -0.29 -14.76 -0.62
C ALA A 202 0.12 -15.75 0.47
#